data_750ea626f809a87a70933e0a6a55c81d
#
_entry.id   750ea626f809a87a70933e0a6a55c81d
#
_cell.length_a   1.000
_cell.length_b   1.000
_cell.length_c   1.000
_cell.angle_alpha   90.00
_cell.angle_beta   90.00
_cell.angle_gamma   90.00
#
_symmetry.space_group_name_H-M   'P 1'
#
loop_
_entity.id
_entity.type
_entity.pdbx_description
1 polymer ?
#
loop_
_entity_poly.entity_id
_entity_poly.type
_entity_poly.pdbx_seq_one_letter_code
_entity_poly.pdbx_strand_id
1 'polypeptide(L)'
;ESIIEILSPYQGQIGNDYHSYLNHAERVFQIARNLDSTNAFHPDKFAIACAFHDLGIWTNDTWDYLRPSEKLCKEYLEKVGRSEWEGEIMLMINQHHKLLPYKGRFQNSVELFRKADLVDFSSGVIRFSVPKKKYKELVDAYPLHGFHGVLFRQFWKHFRQNPWSPFPMVKV
;
A
#
# COMPACT_ATOMS: atom_id res chain seq x y z
N GLU A 1 0.96 16.76 -2.94
CA GLU A 1 0.88 16.02 -4.22
C GLU A 1 -0.17 14.91 -4.14
N SER A 2 -0.86 14.67 -5.25
CA SER A 2 -1.84 13.58 -5.35
C SER A 2 -1.16 12.25 -5.66
N ILE A 3 -1.80 11.13 -5.32
CA ILE A 3 -1.28 9.77 -5.61
C ILE A 3 -1.03 9.60 -7.12
N ILE A 4 -1.92 10.13 -7.96
CA ILE A 4 -1.77 10.05 -9.43
C ILE A 4 -0.52 10.80 -9.92
N GLU A 5 -0.20 11.96 -9.36
CA GLU A 5 1.02 12.71 -9.71
C GLU A 5 2.27 11.93 -9.32
N ILE A 6 2.27 11.31 -8.15
CA ILE A 6 3.40 10.49 -7.66
C ILE A 6 3.58 9.24 -8.53
N LEU A 7 2.49 8.57 -8.94
CA LEU A 7 2.54 7.32 -9.71
C LEU A 7 2.72 7.52 -11.22
N SER A 8 2.39 8.70 -11.77
CA SER A 8 2.43 8.94 -13.22
C SER A 8 3.80 8.63 -13.86
N PRO A 9 4.97 8.91 -13.23
CA PRO A 9 6.26 8.55 -13.79
C PRO A 9 6.50 7.03 -13.93
N TYR A 10 5.76 6.22 -13.18
CA TYR A 10 5.88 4.75 -13.16
C TYR A 10 4.85 4.04 -14.05
N GLN A 11 3.98 4.79 -14.76
CA GLN A 11 2.90 4.22 -15.57
C GLN A 11 3.41 3.21 -16.61
N GLY A 12 4.54 3.51 -17.27
CA GLY A 12 5.14 2.59 -18.23
C GLY A 12 5.65 1.29 -17.61
N GLN A 13 6.17 1.34 -16.38
CA GLN A 13 6.68 0.17 -15.67
C GLN A 13 5.54 -0.69 -15.09
N ILE A 14 4.47 -0.05 -14.60
CA ILE A 14 3.28 -0.74 -14.10
C ILE A 14 2.46 -1.33 -15.28
N GLY A 15 2.47 -0.65 -16.42
CA GLY A 15 1.83 -1.14 -17.64
C GLY A 15 0.30 -1.27 -17.51
N ASN A 16 -0.23 -2.41 -17.93
CA ASN A 16 -1.69 -2.66 -17.93
C ASN A 16 -2.31 -2.67 -16.52
N ASP A 17 -1.53 -2.85 -15.49
CA ASP A 17 -1.99 -2.89 -14.11
C ASP A 17 -2.09 -1.49 -13.47
N TYR A 18 -1.71 -0.41 -14.19
CA TYR A 18 -1.62 0.94 -13.65
C TYR A 18 -2.92 1.43 -13.01
N HIS A 19 -4.04 1.30 -13.70
CA HIS A 19 -5.32 1.75 -13.15
C HIS A 19 -5.79 0.91 -11.96
N SER A 20 -5.49 -0.39 -11.94
CA SER A 20 -5.84 -1.25 -10.81
C SER A 20 -5.02 -0.91 -9.57
N TYR A 21 -3.73 -0.62 -9.74
CA TYR A 21 -2.85 -0.20 -8.65
C TYR A 21 -3.19 1.21 -8.15
N LEU A 22 -3.37 2.18 -9.05
CA LEU A 22 -3.78 3.54 -8.70
C LEU A 22 -5.08 3.52 -7.88
N ASN A 23 -6.09 2.77 -8.32
CA ASN A 23 -7.36 2.68 -7.61
C ASN A 23 -7.21 2.00 -6.25
N HIS A 24 -6.34 0.97 -6.11
CA HIS A 24 -6.00 0.38 -4.84
C HIS A 24 -5.38 1.42 -3.88
N ALA A 25 -4.37 2.14 -4.33
CA ALA A 25 -3.70 3.19 -3.55
C ALA A 25 -4.69 4.29 -3.09
N GLU A 26 -5.58 4.73 -3.98
CA GLU A 26 -6.64 5.70 -3.66
C GLU A 26 -7.64 5.15 -2.64
N ARG A 27 -8.07 3.89 -2.75
CA ARG A 27 -8.97 3.28 -1.76
C ARG A 27 -8.30 3.17 -0.40
N VAL A 28 -7.05 2.70 -0.34
CA VAL A 28 -6.27 2.62 0.91
C VAL A 28 -6.17 3.99 1.58
N PHE A 29 -5.87 5.04 0.81
CA PHE A 29 -5.82 6.41 1.30
C PHE A 29 -7.15 6.88 1.90
N GLN A 30 -8.25 6.68 1.18
CA GLN A 30 -9.58 7.08 1.65
C GLN A 30 -10.04 6.24 2.85
N ILE A 31 -9.69 4.95 2.90
CA ILE A 31 -9.98 4.08 4.04
C ILE A 31 -9.21 4.56 5.27
N ALA A 32 -7.91 4.86 5.14
CA ALA A 32 -7.10 5.41 6.23
C ALA A 32 -7.73 6.69 6.81
N ARG A 33 -8.10 7.62 5.94
CA ARG A 33 -8.79 8.85 6.35
C ARG A 33 -10.10 8.59 7.11
N ASN A 34 -10.86 7.56 6.73
CA ASN A 34 -12.10 7.20 7.41
C ASN A 34 -11.89 6.43 8.73
N LEU A 35 -10.78 5.70 8.86
CA LEU A 35 -10.44 4.94 10.06
C LEU A 35 -9.78 5.79 11.15
N ASP A 36 -9.25 6.96 10.80
CA ASP A 36 -8.47 7.77 11.74
C ASP A 36 -9.33 8.33 12.86
N SER A 37 -9.08 7.83 14.06
CA SER A 37 -9.67 8.29 15.33
C SER A 37 -8.63 8.93 16.26
N THR A 38 -7.38 8.99 15.83
CA THR A 38 -6.24 9.42 16.66
C THR A 38 -5.55 10.68 16.16
N ASN A 39 -6.06 11.26 15.07
CA ASN A 39 -5.45 12.40 14.36
C ASN A 39 -4.03 12.07 13.86
N ALA A 40 -3.81 10.82 13.45
CA ALA A 40 -2.54 10.34 12.92
C ALA A 40 -2.44 10.47 11.38
N PHE A 41 -3.56 10.73 10.70
CA PHE A 41 -3.62 10.85 9.26
C PHE A 41 -3.01 12.18 8.80
N HIS A 42 -1.86 12.08 8.12
CA HIS A 42 -1.22 13.21 7.43
C HIS A 42 -1.37 13.02 5.92
N PRO A 43 -2.16 13.86 5.21
CA PRO A 43 -2.49 13.62 3.80
C PRO A 43 -1.28 13.34 2.91
N ASP A 44 -0.24 14.16 2.96
CA ASP A 44 0.94 13.99 2.09
C ASP A 44 1.72 12.73 2.42
N LYS A 45 1.95 12.42 3.69
CA LYS A 45 2.65 11.19 4.10
C LYS A 45 1.89 9.94 3.67
N PHE A 46 0.56 9.94 3.85
CA PHE A 46 -0.28 8.81 3.44
C PHE A 46 -0.37 8.68 1.93
N ALA A 47 -0.44 9.79 1.17
CA ALA A 47 -0.40 9.73 -0.29
C ALA A 47 0.90 9.10 -0.79
N ILE A 48 2.05 9.49 -0.23
CA ILE A 48 3.35 8.91 -0.56
C ILE A 48 3.39 7.43 -0.18
N ALA A 49 2.99 7.07 1.04
CA ALA A 49 2.97 5.66 1.47
C ALA A 49 2.08 4.81 0.55
N CYS A 50 0.86 5.28 0.22
CA CYS A 50 -0.06 4.59 -0.69
C CYS A 50 0.52 4.42 -2.10
N ALA A 51 1.23 5.44 -2.62
CA ALA A 51 1.83 5.35 -3.94
C ALA A 51 2.99 4.34 -4.02
N PHE A 52 3.75 4.17 -2.95
CA PHE A 52 4.97 3.37 -2.99
C PHE A 52 4.87 1.98 -2.36
N HIS A 53 3.89 1.67 -1.48
CA HIS A 53 3.93 0.46 -0.65
C HIS A 53 4.08 -0.85 -1.43
N ASP A 54 3.45 -0.97 -2.59
CA ASP A 54 3.46 -2.16 -3.45
C ASP A 54 4.21 -1.94 -4.78
N LEU A 55 4.74 -0.74 -5.04
CA LEU A 55 5.29 -0.36 -6.35
C LEU A 55 6.43 -1.27 -6.80
N GLY A 56 7.21 -1.81 -5.89
CA GLY A 56 8.30 -2.75 -6.15
C GLY A 56 7.86 -4.03 -6.87
N ILE A 57 6.58 -4.40 -6.81
CA ILE A 57 6.02 -5.56 -7.55
C ILE A 57 6.30 -5.42 -9.05
N TRP A 58 6.12 -4.23 -9.62
CA TRP A 58 6.25 -3.97 -11.05
C TRP A 58 7.64 -3.46 -11.42
N THR A 59 8.21 -2.57 -10.64
CA THR A 59 9.51 -1.95 -10.95
C THR A 59 10.67 -2.94 -10.88
N ASN A 60 10.55 -3.98 -10.06
CA ASN A 60 11.56 -5.03 -9.87
C ASN A 60 11.07 -6.42 -10.27
N ASP A 61 9.82 -6.55 -10.75
CA ASP A 61 9.19 -7.81 -11.12
C ASP A 61 9.38 -8.92 -10.05
N THR A 62 9.19 -8.55 -8.78
CA THR A 62 9.45 -9.41 -7.63
C THR A 62 8.27 -9.46 -6.66
N TRP A 63 8.08 -10.62 -6.02
CA TRP A 63 7.14 -10.77 -4.91
C TRP A 63 7.75 -10.37 -3.55
N ASP A 64 9.09 -10.30 -3.45
CA ASP A 64 9.81 -9.68 -2.33
C ASP A 64 10.04 -8.19 -2.61
N TYR A 65 8.96 -7.43 -2.63
CA TYR A 65 8.89 -6.07 -3.15
C TYR A 65 9.04 -4.97 -2.09
N LEU A 66 9.04 -5.30 -0.80
CA LEU A 66 9.08 -4.28 0.25
C LEU A 66 10.34 -3.41 0.16
N ARG A 67 11.53 -4.04 0.05
CA ARG A 67 12.80 -3.31 -0.07
C ARG A 67 12.90 -2.47 -1.34
N PRO A 68 12.54 -2.99 -2.54
CA PRO A 68 12.42 -2.16 -3.74
C PRO A 68 11.49 -0.97 -3.57
N SER A 69 10.31 -1.16 -2.99
CA SER A 69 9.34 -0.11 -2.69
C SER A 69 9.91 0.96 -1.74
N GLU A 70 10.55 0.54 -0.65
CA GLU A 70 11.22 1.44 0.29
C GLU A 70 12.32 2.28 -0.40
N LYS A 71 13.13 1.65 -1.26
CA LYS A 71 14.20 2.34 -1.99
C LYS A 71 13.63 3.44 -2.89
N LEU A 72 12.61 3.12 -3.69
CA LEU A 72 11.97 4.10 -4.58
C LEU A 72 11.35 5.26 -3.80
N CYS A 73 10.69 4.95 -2.69
CA CYS A 73 10.10 5.95 -1.81
C CYS A 73 11.16 6.88 -1.20
N LYS A 74 12.30 6.32 -0.77
CA LYS A 74 13.42 7.11 -0.24
C LYS A 74 13.97 8.07 -1.29
N GLU A 75 14.27 7.59 -2.50
CA GLU A 75 14.74 8.41 -3.63
C GLU A 75 13.75 9.54 -3.95
N TYR A 76 12.45 9.25 -3.89
CA TYR A 76 11.41 10.25 -4.07
C TYR A 76 11.41 11.30 -2.95
N LEU A 77 11.49 10.89 -1.67
CA LEU A 77 11.53 11.81 -0.53
C LEU A 77 12.74 12.74 -0.57
N GLU A 78 13.91 12.22 -0.97
CA GLU A 78 15.11 13.02 -1.18
C GLU A 78 14.90 14.06 -2.29
N LYS A 79 14.32 13.65 -3.42
CA LYS A 79 14.03 14.52 -4.56
C LYS A 79 13.07 15.67 -4.22
N VAL A 80 12.04 15.41 -3.42
CA VAL A 80 11.04 16.44 -3.03
C VAL A 80 11.39 17.19 -1.75
N GLY A 81 12.57 16.94 -1.17
CA GLY A 81 13.04 17.62 0.04
C GLY A 81 12.24 17.29 1.29
N ARG A 82 11.83 16.02 1.45
CA ARG A 82 11.03 15.51 2.58
C ARG A 82 11.71 14.33 3.30
N SER A 83 13.01 14.28 3.32
CA SER A 83 13.78 13.19 3.96
C SER A 83 13.45 13.03 5.45
N GLU A 84 12.96 14.06 6.11
CA GLU A 84 12.51 14.00 7.50
C GLU A 84 11.31 13.08 7.73
N TRP A 85 10.56 12.73 6.67
CA TRP A 85 9.42 11.81 6.73
C TRP A 85 9.80 10.34 6.51
N GLU A 86 11.04 10.07 6.09
CA GLU A 86 11.53 8.73 5.74
C GLU A 86 11.22 7.71 6.83
N GLY A 87 11.59 8.01 8.08
CA GLY A 87 11.44 7.05 9.18
C GLY A 87 10.01 6.59 9.44
N GLU A 88 9.02 7.43 9.22
CA GLU A 88 7.61 7.09 9.41
C GLU A 88 7.04 6.37 8.19
N ILE A 89 7.29 6.89 6.99
CA ILE A 89 6.75 6.33 5.75
C ILE A 89 7.35 4.94 5.47
N MET A 90 8.66 4.76 5.72
CA MET A 90 9.28 3.43 5.59
C MET A 90 8.64 2.41 6.52
N LEU A 91 8.26 2.79 7.74
CA LEU A 91 7.56 1.89 8.65
C LEU A 91 6.13 1.57 8.18
N MET A 92 5.41 2.52 7.57
CA MET A 92 4.12 2.24 6.94
C MET A 92 4.29 1.19 5.83
N ILE A 93 5.24 1.39 4.90
CA ILE A 93 5.52 0.47 3.80
C ILE A 93 5.99 -0.89 4.32
N ASN A 94 6.90 -0.92 5.28
CA ASN A 94 7.54 -2.13 5.75
C ASN A 94 6.62 -3.01 6.62
N GLN A 95 5.63 -2.42 7.30
CA GLN A 95 4.79 -3.11 8.29
C GLN A 95 3.34 -3.34 7.82
N HIS A 96 2.95 -2.93 6.60
CA HIS A 96 1.56 -3.02 6.17
C HIS A 96 1.02 -4.47 6.10
N HIS A 97 1.89 -5.45 5.86
CA HIS A 97 1.54 -6.89 5.88
C HIS A 97 1.75 -7.57 7.23
N LYS A 98 2.03 -6.82 8.30
CA LYS A 98 2.16 -7.42 9.62
C LYS A 98 0.83 -8.02 10.08
N LEU A 99 0.85 -9.29 10.50
CA LEU A 99 -0.36 -10.02 10.92
C LEU A 99 -0.88 -9.51 12.27
N LEU A 100 0.03 -9.26 13.21
CA LEU A 100 -0.31 -8.74 14.54
C LEU A 100 -0.27 -7.21 14.56
N PRO A 101 -1.03 -6.56 15.47
CA PRO A 101 -0.98 -5.11 15.62
C PRO A 101 0.45 -4.60 15.83
N TYR A 102 0.82 -3.58 15.07
CA TYR A 102 2.13 -2.96 15.20
C TYR A 102 2.23 -2.16 16.51
N LYS A 103 3.33 -2.38 17.23
CA LYS A 103 3.67 -1.64 18.46
C LYS A 103 5.10 -1.15 18.33
N GLY A 104 5.30 0.14 18.14
CA GLY A 104 6.63 0.72 17.97
C GLY A 104 6.56 2.20 17.67
N ARG A 105 7.67 2.74 17.16
CA ARG A 105 7.73 4.16 16.77
C ARG A 105 6.67 4.46 15.70
N PHE A 106 6.00 5.60 15.79
CA PHE A 106 4.91 6.01 14.89
C PHE A 106 3.72 5.02 14.86
N GLN A 107 3.45 4.34 15.99
CA GLN A 107 2.43 3.29 16.07
C GLN A 107 1.09 3.71 15.48
N ASN A 108 0.61 4.91 15.75
CA ASN A 108 -0.72 5.35 15.32
C ASN A 108 -0.84 5.42 13.80
N SER A 109 0.11 6.04 13.12
CA SER A 109 0.10 6.17 11.65
C SER A 109 0.42 4.83 10.96
N VAL A 110 1.38 4.05 11.47
CA VAL A 110 1.74 2.74 10.91
C VAL A 110 0.58 1.75 11.05
N GLU A 111 -0.07 1.70 12.21
CA GLU A 111 -1.21 0.81 12.44
C GLU A 111 -2.45 1.26 11.65
N LEU A 112 -2.64 2.57 11.49
CA LEU A 112 -3.70 3.12 10.66
C LEU A 112 -3.52 2.70 9.19
N PHE A 113 -2.30 2.83 8.66
CA PHE A 113 -1.96 2.42 7.30
C PHE A 113 -2.17 0.90 7.10
N ARG A 114 -1.61 0.08 8.00
CA ARG A 114 -1.76 -1.38 7.98
C ARG A 114 -3.23 -1.82 7.98
N LYS A 115 -4.08 -1.20 8.79
CA LYS A 115 -5.51 -1.49 8.83
C LYS A 115 -6.20 -1.08 7.53
N ALA A 116 -5.85 0.07 6.98
CA ALA A 116 -6.45 0.57 5.76
C ALA A 116 -6.15 -0.35 4.56
N ASP A 117 -4.90 -0.79 4.43
CA ASP A 117 -4.50 -1.75 3.42
C ASP A 117 -5.22 -3.10 3.60
N LEU A 118 -5.28 -3.64 4.82
CA LEU A 118 -5.97 -4.89 5.13
C LEU A 118 -7.48 -4.83 4.81
N VAL A 119 -8.13 -3.69 5.00
CA VAL A 119 -9.54 -3.50 4.58
C VAL A 119 -9.67 -3.69 3.07
N ASP A 120 -8.83 -3.03 2.28
CA ASP A 120 -8.90 -3.11 0.82
C ASP A 120 -8.45 -4.48 0.30
N PHE A 121 -7.35 -5.01 0.81
CA PHE A 121 -6.83 -6.33 0.47
C PHE A 121 -7.87 -7.44 0.73
N SER A 122 -8.63 -7.36 1.83
CA SER A 122 -9.69 -8.32 2.16
C SER A 122 -11.01 -8.06 1.41
N SER A 123 -11.04 -7.16 0.44
CA SER A 123 -12.27 -6.73 -0.26
C SER A 123 -13.38 -6.30 0.70
N GLY A 124 -13.02 -5.66 1.80
CA GLY A 124 -13.94 -5.21 2.84
C GLY A 124 -14.59 -6.34 3.67
N VAL A 125 -14.02 -7.55 3.67
CA VAL A 125 -14.41 -8.61 4.62
C VAL A 125 -14.01 -8.20 6.03
N ILE A 126 -12.75 -7.74 6.19
CA ILE A 126 -12.25 -7.11 7.42
C ILE A 126 -12.43 -5.61 7.24
N ARG A 127 -13.22 -4.94 8.07
CA ARG A 127 -13.54 -3.51 7.89
C ARG A 127 -13.19 -2.62 9.08
N PHE A 128 -12.86 -3.20 10.22
CA PHE A 128 -12.74 -2.45 11.47
C PHE A 128 -13.98 -1.56 11.69
N SER A 129 -13.80 -0.24 11.80
CA SER A 129 -14.90 0.73 11.96
C SER A 129 -15.45 1.28 10.62
N VAL A 130 -14.96 0.84 9.45
CA VAL A 130 -15.46 1.31 8.15
C VAL A 130 -16.83 0.67 7.86
N PRO A 131 -17.91 1.48 7.70
CA PRO A 131 -19.23 0.94 7.35
C PRO A 131 -19.20 0.25 5.98
N LYS A 132 -19.95 -0.87 5.83
CA LYS A 132 -20.07 -1.59 4.55
C LYS A 132 -20.48 -0.69 3.39
N LYS A 133 -21.43 0.22 3.64
CA LYS A 133 -21.90 1.20 2.66
C LYS A 133 -20.75 2.09 2.18
N LYS A 134 -19.92 2.59 3.13
CA LYS A 134 -18.77 3.45 2.80
C LYS A 134 -17.73 2.74 1.97
N TYR A 135 -17.40 1.49 2.32
CA TYR A 135 -16.48 0.68 1.51
C TYR A 135 -17.03 0.46 0.08
N LYS A 136 -18.33 0.18 -0.05
CA LYS A 136 -18.96 0.04 -1.38
C LYS A 136 -18.86 1.33 -2.20
N GLU A 137 -19.14 2.49 -1.59
CA GLU A 137 -18.98 3.81 -2.25
C GLU A 137 -17.55 4.03 -2.75
N LEU A 138 -16.53 3.57 -2.00
CA LEU A 138 -15.13 3.67 -2.41
C LEU A 138 -14.83 2.74 -3.60
N VAL A 139 -15.37 1.53 -3.62
CA VAL A 139 -15.20 0.60 -4.75
C VAL A 139 -15.93 1.09 -5.99
N ASP A 140 -17.08 1.76 -5.83
CA ASP A 140 -17.82 2.38 -6.94
C ASP A 140 -17.03 3.58 -7.53
N ALA A 141 -16.36 4.37 -6.68
CA ALA A 141 -15.53 5.52 -7.09
C ALA A 141 -14.15 5.08 -7.67
N TYR A 142 -13.55 4.06 -7.10
CA TYR A 142 -12.23 3.51 -7.46
C TYR A 142 -12.36 2.00 -7.70
N PRO A 143 -12.80 1.56 -8.89
CA PRO A 143 -13.05 0.14 -9.17
C PRO A 143 -11.83 -0.75 -8.98
N LEU A 144 -12.06 -2.01 -8.59
CA LEU A 144 -11.00 -2.98 -8.30
C LEU A 144 -10.14 -3.34 -9.53
N HIS A 145 -10.70 -3.27 -10.74
CA HIS A 145 -10.03 -3.55 -12.03
C HIS A 145 -9.12 -4.79 -12.02
N GLY A 146 -9.51 -5.83 -11.26
CA GLY A 146 -8.75 -7.07 -11.21
C GLY A 146 -7.47 -7.03 -10.35
N PHE A 147 -7.29 -6.05 -9.46
CA PHE A 147 -6.11 -5.93 -8.58
C PHE A 147 -5.76 -7.24 -7.86
N HIS A 148 -6.74 -7.94 -7.29
CA HIS A 148 -6.52 -9.25 -6.65
C HIS A 148 -6.03 -10.32 -7.64
N GLY A 149 -6.43 -10.25 -8.92
CA GLY A 149 -5.92 -11.10 -9.98
C GLY A 149 -4.44 -10.85 -10.28
N VAL A 150 -4.01 -9.59 -10.20
CA VAL A 150 -2.59 -9.20 -10.32
C VAL A 150 -1.79 -9.82 -9.19
N LEU A 151 -2.23 -9.64 -7.93
CA LEU A 151 -1.56 -10.21 -6.77
C LEU A 151 -1.49 -11.74 -6.85
N PHE A 152 -2.58 -12.40 -7.26
CA PHE A 152 -2.62 -13.84 -7.43
C PHE A 152 -1.64 -14.33 -8.51
N ARG A 153 -1.54 -13.63 -9.65
CA ARG A 153 -0.58 -13.94 -10.71
C ARG A 153 0.86 -13.84 -10.22
N GLN A 154 1.21 -12.77 -9.50
CA GLN A 154 2.55 -12.56 -8.94
C GLN A 154 2.87 -13.58 -7.84
N PHE A 155 1.90 -13.89 -6.98
CA PHE A 155 2.03 -14.95 -5.99
C PHE A 155 2.38 -16.30 -6.65
N TRP A 156 1.64 -16.74 -7.67
CA TRP A 156 1.89 -18.01 -8.34
C TRP A 156 3.22 -18.05 -9.08
N LYS A 157 3.64 -16.91 -9.67
CA LYS A 157 4.97 -16.79 -10.28
C LYS A 157 6.07 -17.04 -9.24
N HIS A 158 5.98 -16.38 -8.10
CA HIS A 158 6.95 -16.52 -7.00
C HIS A 158 6.89 -17.93 -6.38
N PHE A 159 5.71 -18.45 -6.07
CA PHE A 159 5.52 -19.76 -5.44
C PHE A 159 6.17 -20.90 -6.25
N ARG A 160 6.08 -20.87 -7.57
CA ARG A 160 6.73 -21.87 -8.44
C ARG A 160 8.26 -21.86 -8.30
N GLN A 161 8.85 -20.73 -8.00
CA GLN A 161 10.30 -20.58 -7.86
C GLN A 161 10.77 -20.76 -6.40
N ASN A 162 9.94 -20.38 -5.43
CA ASN A 162 10.25 -20.35 -4.00
C ASN A 162 9.12 -20.95 -3.15
N PRO A 163 8.84 -22.26 -3.26
CA PRO A 163 7.69 -22.88 -2.56
C PRO A 163 7.83 -22.88 -1.04
N TRP A 164 9.06 -22.77 -0.53
CA TRP A 164 9.35 -22.75 0.91
C TRP A 164 9.27 -21.34 1.55
N SER A 165 9.11 -20.29 0.74
CA SER A 165 8.95 -18.90 1.19
C SER A 165 7.84 -18.21 0.40
N PRO A 166 6.57 -18.64 0.55
CA PRO A 166 5.48 -18.18 -0.29
C PRO A 166 5.08 -16.71 -0.06
N PHE A 167 5.34 -16.18 1.14
CA PHE A 167 4.98 -14.81 1.55
C PHE A 167 6.15 -14.10 2.22
N PRO A 168 7.21 -13.71 1.47
CA PRO A 168 8.41 -13.10 2.07
C PRO A 168 8.14 -11.75 2.73
N MET A 169 7.06 -11.04 2.32
CA MET A 169 6.67 -9.73 2.84
C MET A 169 5.90 -9.82 4.16
N VAL A 170 5.34 -10.99 4.53
CA VAL A 170 4.51 -11.13 5.73
C VAL A 170 5.38 -11.18 6.98
N LYS A 171 5.01 -10.38 7.99
CA LYS A 171 5.70 -10.29 9.29
C LYS A 171 4.75 -10.69 10.42
N VAL A 172 5.29 -11.35 11.44
CA VAL A 172 4.57 -11.72 12.67
C VAL A 172 4.75 -10.66 13.74
#